data_ccc9c33af74013c3d9d34a0cc0c77987
#
_entry.id   ccc9c33af74013c3d9d34a0cc0c77987
#
_cell.length_a   1.000
_cell.length_b   1.000
_cell.length_c   1.000
_cell.angle_alpha   90.00
_cell.angle_beta   90.00
_cell.angle_gamma   90.00
#
_symmetry.space_group_name_H-M   'P 1'
#
loop_
_entity.id
_entity.type
_entity.pdbx_description
1 polymer ?
#
loop_
_entity_poly.entity_id
_entity_poly.type
_entity_poly.pdbx_seq_one_letter_code
_entity_poly.pdbx_strand_id
1 'polypeptide(L)'
;VMFFCRETVEAQNTVHCREFAPRVGTPEVPAAGTTNRALACYLARHNLIAPETGPTPCIRAEQGYEIQRPSLVVTRMTLNGNLPTDIWVGGLSAQVVRGQFSV
;
A
#
# COMPACT_ATOMS: atom_id res chain seq x y z
N VAL A 1 -2.23 -13.08 -0.74
CA VAL A 1 -3.35 -12.53 -1.53
C VAL A 1 -3.82 -11.25 -0.90
N MET A 2 -3.91 -10.20 -1.69
CA MET A 2 -4.45 -8.92 -1.24
C MET A 2 -5.85 -8.70 -1.80
N PHE A 3 -6.76 -8.36 -0.92
CA PHE A 3 -8.09 -7.86 -1.25
C PHE A 3 -8.12 -6.35 -1.00
N PHE A 4 -8.87 -5.61 -1.79
CA PHE A 4 -9.05 -4.19 -1.58
C PHE A 4 -10.46 -3.72 -1.94
N CYS A 5 -10.87 -2.61 -1.33
CA CYS A 5 -12.06 -1.87 -1.72
C CYS A 5 -11.77 -0.37 -1.71
N ARG A 6 -12.66 0.40 -2.29
CA ARG A 6 -12.54 1.86 -2.36
C ARG A 6 -13.28 2.59 -1.22
N GLU A 7 -14.03 1.86 -0.42
CA GLU A 7 -14.57 2.36 0.84
C GLU A 7 -13.47 2.32 1.89
N THR A 8 -13.21 3.44 2.53
CA THR A 8 -12.13 3.61 3.51
C THR A 8 -12.67 4.04 4.86
N VAL A 9 -11.95 3.70 5.92
CA VAL A 9 -12.26 4.17 7.28
C VAL A 9 -12.01 5.66 7.37
N GLU A 10 -10.88 6.13 6.85
CA GLU A 10 -10.50 7.53 6.80
C GLU A 10 -10.75 8.11 5.41
N ALA A 11 -11.55 9.16 5.31
CA ALA A 11 -12.00 9.74 4.03
C ALA A 11 -10.85 10.19 3.11
N GLN A 12 -9.70 10.57 3.65
CA GLN A 12 -8.53 10.99 2.88
C GLN A 12 -7.74 9.84 2.27
N ASN A 13 -8.04 8.59 2.62
CA ASN A 13 -7.35 7.42 2.08
C ASN A 13 -7.97 6.96 0.77
N THR A 14 -7.20 6.25 -0.04
CA THR A 14 -7.58 5.86 -1.40
C THR A 14 -8.28 4.51 -1.42
N VAL A 15 -7.75 3.55 -0.67
CA VAL A 15 -8.24 2.17 -0.62
C VAL A 15 -8.08 1.58 0.77
N HIS A 16 -8.94 0.62 1.09
CA HIS A 16 -8.84 -0.23 2.27
C HIS A 16 -8.43 -1.63 1.84
N CYS A 17 -7.41 -2.21 2.49
CA CYS A 17 -6.77 -3.45 2.07
C CYS A 17 -6.70 -4.48 3.19
N ARG A 18 -6.79 -5.75 2.80
CA ARG A 18 -6.43 -6.88 3.66
C ARG A 18 -5.52 -7.83 2.90
N GLU A 19 -4.44 -8.28 3.52
CA GLU A 19 -3.51 -9.22 2.91
C GLU A 19 -3.35 -10.49 3.73
N PHE A 20 -3.50 -11.62 3.07
CA PHE A 20 -3.41 -12.95 3.67
C PHE A 20 -2.26 -13.73 3.07
N ALA A 21 -1.37 -14.24 3.93
CA ALA A 21 -0.18 -14.99 3.52
C ALA A 21 0.01 -16.27 4.37
N PRO A 22 -0.99 -17.15 4.46
CA PRO A 22 -0.94 -18.32 5.34
C PRO A 22 0.17 -19.30 4.98
N ARG A 23 0.55 -19.39 3.71
CA ARG A 23 1.63 -20.28 3.25
C ARG A 23 3.02 -19.91 3.78
N VAL A 24 3.22 -18.66 4.18
CA VAL A 24 4.49 -18.20 4.79
C VAL A 24 4.36 -18.01 6.31
N GLY A 25 3.33 -18.61 6.90
CA GLY A 25 3.13 -18.62 8.35
C GLY A 25 2.49 -17.36 8.93
N THR A 26 2.01 -16.45 8.07
CA THR A 26 1.34 -15.22 8.51
C THR A 26 -0.10 -15.24 8.01
N PRO A 27 -1.09 -15.50 8.89
CA PRO A 27 -2.49 -15.52 8.48
C PRO A 27 -2.93 -14.22 7.82
N GLU A 28 -2.63 -13.08 8.42
CA GLU A 28 -2.91 -11.75 7.88
C GLU A 28 -1.76 -10.79 8.17
N VAL A 29 -1.40 -9.98 7.19
CA VAL A 29 -0.28 -9.04 7.24
C VAL A 29 -0.80 -7.62 7.53
N PRO A 30 -0.32 -6.96 8.61
CA PRO A 30 -0.81 -5.62 8.96
C PRO A 30 -0.33 -4.51 8.02
N ALA A 31 0.81 -4.69 7.37
CA ALA A 31 1.36 -3.73 6.41
C ALA A 31 2.28 -4.45 5.42
N ALA A 32 2.07 -4.25 4.13
CA ALA A 32 2.83 -4.93 3.09
C ALA A 32 3.22 -3.98 1.95
N GLY A 33 4.50 -3.65 1.86
CA GLY A 33 5.03 -2.74 0.85
C GLY A 33 4.93 -3.30 -0.58
N THR A 34 5.36 -4.54 -0.78
CA THR A 34 5.43 -5.18 -2.10
C THR A 34 4.05 -5.30 -2.75
N THR A 35 3.06 -5.79 -2.02
CA THR A 35 1.71 -5.97 -2.53
C THR A 35 0.97 -4.65 -2.71
N ASN A 36 1.19 -3.65 -1.85
CA ASN A 36 0.67 -2.30 -2.06
C ASN A 36 1.28 -1.63 -3.30
N ARG A 37 2.57 -1.89 -3.59
CA ARG A 37 3.18 -1.46 -4.85
C ARG A 37 2.48 -2.09 -6.06
N ALA A 38 2.23 -3.39 -6.01
CA ALA A 38 1.51 -4.11 -7.08
C ALA A 38 0.08 -3.59 -7.23
N LEU A 39 -0.62 -3.36 -6.12
CA LEU A 39 -1.96 -2.77 -6.12
C LEU A 39 -1.98 -1.39 -6.78
N ALA A 40 -1.03 -0.52 -6.44
CA ALA A 40 -0.95 0.81 -7.04
C ALA A 40 -0.75 0.74 -8.56
N CYS A 41 0.08 -0.19 -9.05
CA CYS A 41 0.24 -0.45 -10.48
C CYS A 41 -1.07 -0.96 -11.11
N TYR A 42 -1.78 -1.84 -10.45
CA TYR A 42 -3.08 -2.35 -10.89
C TYR A 42 -4.09 -1.20 -11.02
N LEU A 43 -4.20 -0.35 -10.01
CA LEU A 43 -5.11 0.79 -10.03
C LEU A 43 -4.80 1.75 -11.19
N ALA A 44 -3.52 2.02 -11.46
CA ALA A 44 -3.10 2.84 -12.58
C ALA A 44 -3.45 2.21 -13.93
N ARG A 45 -3.10 0.93 -14.12
CA ARG A 45 -3.32 0.21 -15.38
C ARG A 45 -4.80 0.06 -15.74
N HIS A 46 -5.66 0.00 -14.74
CA HIS A 46 -7.11 -0.14 -14.93
C HIS A 46 -7.87 1.20 -14.84
N ASN A 47 -7.16 2.32 -14.84
CA ASN A 47 -7.73 3.67 -14.76
C ASN A 47 -8.65 3.86 -13.53
N LEU A 48 -8.27 3.28 -12.40
CA LEU A 48 -9.00 3.37 -11.13
C LEU A 48 -8.47 4.49 -10.22
N ILE A 49 -7.43 5.20 -10.64
CA ILE A 49 -6.93 6.40 -9.98
C ILE A 49 -7.72 7.60 -10.49
N ALA A 50 -8.13 8.47 -9.57
CA ALA A 50 -8.90 9.65 -9.92
C ALA A 50 -8.12 10.57 -10.89
N PRO A 51 -8.70 11.02 -12.00
CA PRO A 51 -8.00 11.84 -13.01
C PRO A 51 -7.39 13.12 -12.45
N GLU A 52 -8.03 13.71 -11.44
CA GLU A 52 -7.58 14.94 -10.78
C GLU A 52 -6.27 14.79 -10.01
N THR A 53 -5.79 13.56 -9.77
CA THR A 53 -4.51 13.34 -9.11
C THR A 53 -3.30 13.65 -10.00
N GLY A 54 -3.52 13.80 -11.30
CA GLY A 54 -2.49 14.16 -12.26
C GLY A 54 -1.46 13.05 -12.52
N PRO A 55 -0.27 13.41 -13.07
CA PRO A 55 0.74 12.43 -13.52
C PRO A 55 1.56 11.81 -12.38
N THR A 56 1.45 12.32 -11.16
CA THR A 56 2.21 11.84 -10.00
C THR A 56 1.30 11.50 -8.81
N PRO A 57 0.39 10.51 -8.97
CA PRO A 57 -0.56 10.18 -7.93
C PRO A 57 0.11 9.61 -6.68
N CYS A 58 -0.56 9.84 -5.54
CA CYS A 58 -0.20 9.28 -4.25
C CYS A 58 -1.35 8.38 -3.77
N ILE A 59 -1.12 7.09 -3.71
CA ILE A 59 -2.09 6.11 -3.24
C ILE A 59 -1.88 5.89 -1.75
N ARG A 60 -2.93 6.10 -0.98
CA ARG A 60 -2.95 5.92 0.48
C ARG A 60 -3.78 4.68 0.80
N ALA A 61 -3.12 3.60 1.17
CA ALA A 61 -3.76 2.32 1.45
C ALA A 61 -3.82 2.08 2.97
N GLU A 62 -5.04 1.94 3.48
CA GLU A 62 -5.29 1.47 4.84
C GLU A 62 -5.14 -0.05 4.88
N GLN A 63 -4.48 -0.59 5.91
CA GLN A 63 -4.31 -2.02 6.08
C GLN A 63 -4.19 -2.39 7.57
N GLY A 64 -4.58 -3.60 7.96
CA GLY A 64 -4.39 -4.12 9.30
C GLY A 64 -5.44 -3.72 10.33
N TYR A 65 -6.49 -3.03 9.93
CA TYR A 65 -7.54 -2.56 10.83
C TYR A 65 -8.28 -3.73 11.51
N GLU A 66 -8.59 -4.77 10.74
CA GLU A 66 -9.35 -5.94 11.21
C GLU A 66 -8.59 -6.80 12.24
N ILE A 67 -7.27 -6.70 12.23
CA ILE A 67 -6.40 -7.37 13.21
C ILE A 67 -5.88 -6.41 14.29
N GLN A 68 -6.53 -5.24 14.43
CA GLN A 68 -6.22 -4.22 15.43
C GLN A 68 -4.77 -3.70 15.35
N ARG A 69 -4.19 -3.70 14.15
CA ARG A 69 -2.87 -3.16 13.84
C ARG A 69 -2.94 -2.19 12.66
N PRO A 70 -3.72 -1.10 12.79
CA PRO A 70 -3.94 -0.19 11.68
C PRO A 70 -2.62 0.41 11.19
N SER A 71 -2.44 0.39 9.89
CA SER A 71 -1.29 0.99 9.22
C SER A 71 -1.72 1.75 7.98
N LEU A 72 -0.87 2.65 7.54
CA LEU A 72 -1.02 3.40 6.31
C LEU A 72 0.21 3.16 5.44
N VAL A 73 0.00 2.55 4.28
CA VAL A 73 1.03 2.36 3.27
C VAL A 73 0.81 3.39 2.16
N VAL A 74 1.83 4.16 1.87
CA VAL A 74 1.77 5.22 0.87
C VAL A 74 2.61 4.81 -0.34
N THR A 75 1.99 4.79 -1.51
CA THR A 75 2.68 4.52 -2.77
C THR A 75 2.59 5.76 -3.67
N ARG A 76 3.75 6.25 -4.08
CA ARG A 76 3.88 7.33 -5.07
C ARG A 76 4.43 6.76 -6.36
N MET A 77 3.97 7.30 -7.47
CA MET A 77 4.46 6.90 -8.79
C MET A 77 4.38 8.06 -9.77
N THR A 78 5.11 7.93 -10.87
CA THR A 78 4.92 8.76 -12.05
C THR A 78 4.12 7.97 -13.07
N LEU A 79 3.13 8.59 -13.71
CA LEU A 79 2.35 7.98 -14.77
C LEU A 79 2.74 8.55 -16.14
N ASN A 80 2.94 7.64 -17.10
CA ASN A 80 2.96 7.95 -18.53
C ASN A 80 1.68 7.34 -19.14
N GLY A 81 0.63 8.16 -19.31
CA GLY A 81 -0.70 7.64 -19.53
C GLY A 81 -1.18 6.84 -18.32
N ASN A 82 -1.41 5.53 -18.49
CA ASN A 82 -1.73 4.60 -17.40
C ASN A 82 -0.57 3.64 -17.06
N LEU A 83 0.63 3.93 -17.58
CA LEU A 83 1.83 3.14 -17.32
C LEU A 83 2.59 3.74 -16.12
N PRO A 84 2.65 3.04 -14.98
CA PRO A 84 3.39 3.53 -13.83
C PRO A 84 4.90 3.35 -14.01
N THR A 85 5.64 4.39 -13.62
CA THR A 85 7.11 4.43 -13.53
C THR A 85 7.52 5.04 -12.21
N ASP A 86 8.80 4.91 -11.82
CA ASP A 86 9.35 5.53 -10.60
C ASP A 86 8.46 5.30 -9.37
N ILE A 87 8.24 4.03 -9.01
CA ILE A 87 7.31 3.67 -7.96
C ILE A 87 8.01 3.61 -6.61
N TRP A 88 7.53 4.39 -5.66
CA TRP A 88 8.04 4.47 -4.29
C TRP A 88 6.97 4.04 -3.30
N VAL A 89 7.34 3.19 -2.35
CA VAL A 89 6.46 2.74 -1.27
C VAL A 89 7.07 3.13 0.05
N GLY A 90 6.26 3.64 0.95
CA GLY A 90 6.69 4.05 2.28
C GLY A 90 5.53 4.21 3.26
N GLY A 91 5.83 4.74 4.42
CA GLY A 91 4.87 4.99 5.48
C GLY A 91 5.56 5.58 6.70
N LEU A 92 4.77 5.93 7.70
CA LEU A 92 5.28 6.32 9.01
C LEU A 92 5.80 5.09 9.74
N SER A 93 6.95 5.21 10.36
CA SER A 93 7.55 4.15 11.17
C SER A 93 8.15 4.72 12.45
N ALA A 94 8.19 3.89 13.50
CA ALA A 94 8.87 4.21 14.74
C ALA A 94 10.03 3.25 14.95
N GLN A 95 11.18 3.77 15.35
CA GLN A 95 12.31 2.93 15.70
C GLN A 95 12.08 2.28 17.06
N VAL A 96 11.98 0.96 17.10
CA VAL A 96 11.76 0.18 18.33
C VAL A 96 13.01 -0.54 18.80
N VAL A 97 13.94 -0.86 17.88
CA VAL A 97 15.19 -1.56 18.19
C VAL A 97 16.32 -1.02 17.31
N ARG A 98 17.49 -0.91 17.87
CA ARG A 98 18.73 -0.62 17.14
C ARG A 98 19.81 -1.63 17.55
N GLY A 99 20.48 -2.24 16.56
CA GLY A 99 21.52 -3.23 16.80
C GLY A 99 22.53 -3.29 15.67
N GLN A 100 23.56 -4.12 15.86
CA GLN A 100 24.60 -4.40 14.86
C GLN A 100 24.67 -5.90 14.61
N PHE A 101 24.90 -6.27 13.36
CA PHE A 101 25.21 -7.62 12.95
C PHE A 101 26.67 -7.69 12.51
N SER A 102 27.36 -8.74 12.96
CA SER A 102 28.71 -9.07 12.48
C SER A 102 28.66 -10.34 11.65
N VAL A 103 29.25 -10.30 10.48
CA VAL A 103 29.38 -11.44 9.57
C VAL A 103 30.83 -11.88 9.46
#